data_d329a2be1b815951eb8518928f1fcd93
#
_entry.id   d329a2be1b815951eb8518928f1fcd93
#
_cell.length_a   1.000
_cell.length_b   1.000
_cell.length_c   1.000
_cell.angle_alpha   90.00
_cell.angle_beta   90.00
_cell.angle_gamma   90.00
#
_symmetry.space_group_name_H-M   'P 1'
#
loop_
_entity.id
_entity.type
_entity.pdbx_description
1 polymer ?
#
loop_
_entity_poly.entity_id
_entity_poly.type
_entity_poly.pdbx_seq_one_letter_code
_entity_poly.pdbx_strand_id
1 'polypeptide(L)'
;MPEALAEIIRKAPLNDEKIAFAWRAAVGAAMGRGTTVLLDRGVLRVRVKDPAWRREVERSEILIRARINTLLGRGTVRAIDVAVDQAAK
;
A
#
# COMPACT_ATOMS: atom_id res chain seq x y z
N MET A 1 8.68 11.96 -6.22
CA MET A 1 9.58 10.85 -6.62
C MET A 1 10.06 11.07 -8.04
N PRO A 2 11.35 10.87 -8.30
CA PRO A 2 11.86 11.01 -9.67
C PRO A 2 11.19 10.04 -10.62
N GLU A 3 10.91 10.51 -11.82
CA GLU A 3 10.24 9.69 -12.83
C GLU A 3 11.04 8.44 -13.20
N ALA A 4 12.37 8.55 -13.30
CA ALA A 4 13.23 7.42 -13.62
C ALA A 4 13.13 6.31 -12.57
N LEU A 5 13.05 6.67 -11.29
CA LEU A 5 12.92 5.68 -10.22
C LEU A 5 11.57 4.97 -10.29
N ALA A 6 10.50 5.72 -10.54
CA ALA A 6 9.17 5.11 -10.67
C ALA A 6 9.13 4.12 -11.82
N GLU A 7 9.78 4.45 -12.93
CA GLU A 7 9.82 3.55 -14.08
C GLU A 7 10.59 2.27 -13.78
N ILE A 8 11.70 2.36 -13.07
CA ILE A 8 12.48 1.19 -12.67
C ILE A 8 11.62 0.27 -11.80
N ILE A 9 10.91 0.83 -10.84
CA ILE A 9 10.05 0.06 -9.94
C ILE A 9 8.96 -0.65 -10.74
N ARG A 10 8.32 0.04 -11.69
CA ARG A 10 7.26 -0.57 -12.49
C ARG A 10 7.74 -1.75 -13.32
N LYS A 11 8.97 -1.71 -13.79
CA LYS A 11 9.54 -2.78 -14.64
C LYS A 11 10.02 -3.98 -13.85
N ALA A 12 10.27 -3.80 -12.55
CA ALA A 12 10.71 -4.90 -11.71
C ALA A 12 9.56 -5.88 -11.45
N PRO A 13 9.85 -7.16 -11.24
CA PRO A 13 8.79 -8.12 -10.88
C PRO A 13 8.11 -7.74 -9.58
N LEU A 14 6.82 -8.03 -9.48
CA LEU A 14 6.09 -7.81 -8.24
C LEU A 14 6.55 -8.84 -7.20
N ASN A 15 6.84 -8.35 -5.99
CA ASN A 15 7.13 -9.19 -4.84
C ASN A 15 6.73 -8.44 -3.58
N ASP A 16 6.83 -9.11 -2.44
CA ASP A 16 6.38 -8.52 -1.17
C ASP A 16 7.18 -7.27 -0.81
N GLU A 17 8.47 -7.26 -1.10
CA GLU A 17 9.32 -6.10 -0.80
C GLU A 17 8.91 -4.89 -1.63
N LYS A 18 8.63 -5.11 -2.90
CA LYS A 18 8.21 -4.04 -3.79
C LYS A 18 6.85 -3.47 -3.36
N ILE A 19 5.93 -4.35 -2.99
CA ILE A 19 4.61 -3.95 -2.51
C ILE A 19 4.76 -3.12 -1.22
N ALA A 20 5.57 -3.61 -0.28
CA ALA A 20 5.80 -2.91 0.99
C ALA A 20 6.46 -1.55 0.76
N PHE A 21 7.41 -1.47 -0.17
CA PHE A 21 8.05 -0.20 -0.50
C PHE A 21 7.03 0.80 -1.04
N ALA A 22 6.20 0.37 -1.99
CA ALA A 22 5.19 1.25 -2.58
C ALA A 22 4.19 1.72 -1.54
N TRP A 23 3.81 0.84 -0.63
CA TRP A 23 2.90 1.20 0.46
C TRP A 23 3.52 2.28 1.36
N ARG A 24 4.76 2.05 1.80
CA ARG A 24 5.43 3.04 2.66
C ARG A 24 5.62 4.38 1.96
N ALA A 25 5.92 4.35 0.67
CA ALA A 25 6.07 5.59 -0.09
C ALA A 25 4.75 6.34 -0.21
N ALA A 26 3.64 5.61 -0.28
CA ALA A 26 2.33 6.22 -0.42
C ALA A 26 1.78 6.78 0.89
N VAL A 27 2.05 6.13 2.03
CA VAL A 27 1.42 6.50 3.30
C VAL A 27 2.38 7.13 4.31
N GLY A 28 3.68 7.04 4.06
CA GLY A 28 4.68 7.59 4.96
C GLY A 28 5.22 6.58 5.96
N ALA A 29 6.36 6.93 6.59
CA ALA A 29 7.10 5.99 7.42
C ALA A 29 6.33 5.54 8.67
N ALA A 30 5.61 6.47 9.31
CA ALA A 30 4.90 6.15 10.54
C ALA A 30 3.83 5.10 10.30
N MET A 31 2.95 5.34 9.32
CA MET A 31 1.90 4.38 9.00
C MET A 31 2.48 3.11 8.40
N GLY A 32 3.54 3.24 7.59
CA GLY A 32 4.17 2.07 6.98
C GLY A 32 4.72 1.09 8.00
N ARG A 33 5.24 1.58 9.12
CA ARG A 33 5.77 0.72 10.18
C ARG A 33 4.67 0.05 10.99
N GLY A 34 3.50 0.68 11.10
CA GLY A 34 2.40 0.14 11.89
C GLY A 34 1.45 -0.74 11.13
N THR A 35 1.75 -1.06 9.87
CA THR A 35 0.85 -1.81 9.01
C THR A 35 1.59 -2.90 8.27
N THR A 36 0.84 -3.92 7.84
CA THR A 36 1.34 -4.95 6.93
C THR A 36 0.44 -4.98 5.70
N VAL A 37 1.02 -5.34 4.55
CA VAL A 37 0.28 -5.33 3.30
C VAL A 37 0.56 -6.61 2.51
N LEU A 38 -0.47 -7.02 1.76
CA LEU A 38 -0.38 -8.16 0.85
C LEU A 38 -1.25 -7.85 -0.36
N LEU A 39 -0.70 -8.03 -1.55
CA LEU A 39 -1.47 -7.86 -2.78
C LEU A 39 -2.00 -9.22 -3.22
N ASP A 40 -3.33 -9.29 -3.39
CA ASP A 40 -4.00 -10.52 -3.81
C ASP A 40 -5.01 -10.16 -4.90
N ARG A 41 -4.71 -10.58 -6.14
CA ARG A 41 -5.61 -10.42 -7.29
C ARG A 41 -6.08 -8.97 -7.48
N GLY A 42 -5.17 -8.02 -7.33
CA GLY A 42 -5.48 -6.61 -7.50
C GLY A 42 -6.07 -5.94 -6.28
N VAL A 43 -6.30 -6.68 -5.20
CA VAL A 43 -6.77 -6.11 -3.94
C VAL A 43 -5.59 -6.05 -2.97
N LEU A 44 -5.27 -4.84 -2.53
CA LEU A 44 -4.23 -4.64 -1.53
C LEU A 44 -4.85 -4.83 -0.16
N ARG A 45 -4.47 -5.91 0.51
CA ARG A 45 -4.99 -6.20 1.84
C ARG A 45 -4.05 -5.60 2.86
N VAL A 46 -4.59 -4.71 3.68
CA VAL A 46 -3.83 -3.95 4.67
C VAL A 46 -4.31 -4.33 6.06
N ARG A 47 -3.38 -4.64 6.93
CA ARG A 47 -3.70 -4.87 8.35
C ARG A 47 -3.09 -3.75 9.17
N VAL A 48 -3.93 -3.12 9.96
CA VAL A 48 -3.53 -2.03 10.85
C VAL A 48 -3.77 -2.46 12.29
N LYS A 49 -3.02 -1.88 13.22
CA LYS A 49 -3.14 -2.23 14.64
C LYS A 49 -4.16 -1.38 15.37
N ASP A 50 -4.59 -0.27 14.78
CA ASP A 50 -5.44 0.71 15.44
C ASP A 50 -6.61 1.06 14.52
N PRO A 51 -7.86 1.04 15.02
CA PRO A 51 -9.01 1.45 14.21
C PRO A 51 -8.91 2.86 13.64
N ALA A 52 -8.17 3.76 14.30
CA ALA A 52 -7.97 5.11 13.76
C ALA A 52 -7.19 5.07 12.45
N TRP A 53 -6.20 4.18 12.34
CA TRP A 53 -5.45 4.00 11.11
C TRP A 53 -6.33 3.46 9.99
N ARG A 54 -7.24 2.55 10.34
CA ARG A 54 -8.17 2.00 9.37
C ARG A 54 -9.02 3.11 8.75
N ARG A 55 -9.56 3.98 9.59
CA ARG A 55 -10.37 5.10 9.10
C ARG A 55 -9.56 6.04 8.21
N GLU A 56 -8.31 6.27 8.59
CA GLU A 56 -7.43 7.15 7.82
C GLU A 56 -7.14 6.58 6.44
N VAL A 57 -6.85 5.28 6.35
CA VAL A 57 -6.61 4.62 5.08
C VAL A 57 -7.86 4.65 4.21
N GLU A 58 -9.01 4.35 4.80
CA GLU A 58 -10.26 4.35 4.04
C GLU A 58 -10.61 5.74 3.51
N ARG A 59 -10.37 6.76 4.32
CA ARG A 59 -10.63 8.14 3.91
C ARG A 59 -9.75 8.56 2.74
N SER A 60 -8.52 8.08 2.71
CA SER A 60 -7.53 8.47 1.73
C SER A 60 -7.33 7.42 0.64
N GLU A 61 -8.21 6.45 0.54
CA GLU A 61 -8.00 5.29 -0.33
C GLU A 61 -7.71 5.68 -1.77
N ILE A 62 -8.47 6.60 -2.33
CA ILE A 62 -8.30 6.99 -3.73
C ILE A 62 -6.91 7.55 -3.96
N LEU A 63 -6.46 8.44 -3.07
CA LEU A 63 -5.14 9.05 -3.19
C LEU A 63 -4.03 8.03 -3.00
N ILE A 64 -4.17 7.18 -1.98
CA ILE A 64 -3.17 6.14 -1.69
C ILE A 64 -3.06 5.18 -2.87
N ARG A 65 -4.19 4.73 -3.40
CA ARG A 65 -4.20 3.83 -4.54
C ARG A 65 -3.54 4.45 -5.76
N ALA A 66 -3.83 5.72 -6.02
CA ALA A 66 -3.20 6.42 -7.14
C ALA A 66 -1.68 6.49 -6.98
N ARG A 67 -1.19 6.78 -5.78
CA ARG A 67 0.25 6.84 -5.51
C ARG A 67 0.91 5.48 -5.67
N ILE A 68 0.27 4.43 -5.16
CA ILE A 68 0.81 3.08 -5.29
C ILE A 68 0.87 2.67 -6.76
N ASN A 69 -0.18 2.96 -7.52
CA ASN A 69 -0.21 2.60 -8.93
C ASN A 69 0.78 3.39 -9.77
N THR A 70 1.19 4.57 -9.33
CA THR A 70 2.28 5.29 -9.97
C THR A 70 3.59 4.51 -9.86
N LEU A 71 3.80 3.82 -8.74
CA LEU A 71 5.01 3.04 -8.51
C LEU A 71 4.94 1.64 -9.08
N LEU A 72 3.78 0.99 -8.99
CA LEU A 72 3.65 -0.41 -9.39
C LEU A 72 3.14 -0.59 -10.81
N GLY A 73 2.49 0.43 -11.38
CA GLY A 73 1.89 0.35 -12.69
C GLY A 73 0.39 0.57 -12.62
N ARG A 74 -0.17 1.18 -13.66
CA ARG A 74 -1.58 1.50 -13.73
C ARG A 74 -2.41 0.23 -13.59
N GLY A 75 -3.39 0.26 -12.71
CA GLY A 75 -4.31 -0.86 -12.54
C GLY A 75 -3.79 -2.02 -11.73
N THR A 76 -2.55 -1.94 -11.20
CA THR A 76 -2.00 -3.01 -10.37
C THR A 76 -2.82 -3.20 -9.10
N VAL A 77 -3.17 -2.10 -8.45
CA VAL A 77 -4.04 -2.13 -7.27
C VAL A 77 -5.38 -1.54 -7.67
N ARG A 78 -6.42 -2.37 -7.65
CA ARG A 78 -7.77 -1.96 -8.01
C ARG A 78 -8.61 -1.58 -6.82
N ALA A 79 -8.26 -2.11 -5.64
CA ALA A 79 -8.98 -1.82 -4.40
C ALA A 79 -8.04 -1.99 -3.22
N ILE A 80 -8.36 -1.34 -2.11
CA ILE A 80 -7.64 -1.48 -0.85
C ILE A 80 -8.64 -2.00 0.18
N ASP A 81 -8.32 -3.13 0.81
CA ASP A 81 -9.14 -3.72 1.85
C ASP A 81 -8.38 -3.61 3.18
N VAL A 82 -8.94 -2.90 4.13
CA VAL A 82 -8.28 -2.63 5.40
C VAL A 82 -8.97 -3.38 6.52
N ALA A 83 -8.18 -4.09 7.31
CA ALA A 83 -8.69 -4.79 8.48
C ALA A 83 -7.85 -4.43 9.70
N VAL A 84 -8.49 -4.36 10.86
CA VAL A 84 -7.78 -4.16 12.12
C VAL A 84 -7.25 -5.51 12.58
N ASP A 85 -5.95 -5.55 12.91
CA ASP A 85 -5.32 -6.77 13.36
C ASP A 85 -5.72 -7.05 14.80
N GLN A 86 -6.46 -8.13 15.01
CA GLN A 86 -6.93 -8.50 16.33
C GLN A 86 -6.11 -9.62 16.96
N ALA A 87 -5.11 -10.09 16.25
CA ALA A 87 -4.29 -11.20 16.75
C ALA A 87 -3.36 -10.76 17.88
N ALA A 88 -3.27 -9.47 18.13
CA ALA A 88 -2.36 -8.91 19.14
C ALA A 88 -2.92 -8.96 20.55
N LYS A 89 -3.97 -9.63 20.78
CA LYS A 89 -4.52 -9.73 22.12
C LYS A 89 -3.59 -10.49 23.06
#